data_05dc93e123342675b6bf3dee530876f4
#
_entry.id   05dc93e123342675b6bf3dee530876f4
#
_cell.length_a   1.000
_cell.length_b   1.000
_cell.length_c   1.000
_cell.angle_alpha   90.00
_cell.angle_beta   90.00
_cell.angle_gamma   90.00
#
_symmetry.space_group_name_H-M   'P 1'
#
loop_
_entity.id
_entity.type
_entity.pdbx_description
1 polymer ?
#
loop_
_entity_poly.entity_id
_entity_poly.type
_entity_poly.pdbx_seq_one_letter_code
_entity_poly.pdbx_strand_id
1 'polypeptide(L)'
;STDLSAFYLDILKDRLYSSAPASRARRSAQTALYHILLMLVQDMAPVLSFTAEEVFRHIPEALHPGAKSVFAFQLMDADAFLLDDADRKRWEAVLAARTEVTRAIEPLRKAGTVGHALDTAVTLYASPELLEVLGGIGTDLRAVCIVSQLHLAPLADAPADLAQADIAECGKLAVSVAKAVGEKCERCWIYSDELGSDPEHPTLCPRCAAVMKELA
;
A
#
# COMPACT_ATOMS: atom_id res chain seq x y z
N SER A 1 8.12 5.85 13.20
CA SER A 1 6.99 4.91 13.26
C SER A 1 5.90 5.23 12.24
N THR A 2 5.67 6.50 11.90
CA THR A 2 4.60 6.93 10.99
C THR A 2 4.72 6.28 9.61
N ASP A 3 5.88 6.38 8.97
CA ASP A 3 6.06 5.93 7.59
C ASP A 3 6.10 4.39 7.49
N LEU A 4 6.73 3.72 8.43
CA LEU A 4 6.82 2.27 8.40
C LEU A 4 5.53 1.61 8.91
N SER A 5 5.12 1.87 10.17
CA SER A 5 4.00 1.11 10.76
C SER A 5 2.63 1.62 10.37
N ALA A 6 2.40 2.94 10.37
CA ALA A 6 1.08 3.49 10.03
C ALA A 6 0.81 3.60 8.52
N PHE A 7 1.84 3.53 7.69
CA PHE A 7 1.69 3.59 6.25
C PHE A 7 2.15 2.29 5.56
N TYR A 8 3.47 2.02 5.52
CA TYR A 8 4.01 0.97 4.67
C TYR A 8 3.48 -0.42 5.03
N LEU A 9 3.52 -0.78 6.31
CA LEU A 9 2.99 -2.07 6.75
C LEU A 9 1.47 -2.18 6.55
N ASP A 10 0.75 -1.08 6.64
CA ASP A 10 -0.70 -1.06 6.45
C ASP A 10 -1.09 -1.32 4.98
N ILE A 11 -0.46 -0.64 4.04
CA ILE A 11 -0.71 -0.84 2.60
C ILE A 11 -0.28 -2.23 2.11
N LEU A 12 0.67 -2.87 2.79
CA LEU A 12 1.15 -4.21 2.42
C LEU A 12 0.25 -5.35 2.90
N LYS A 13 -0.70 -5.14 3.79
CA LYS A 13 -1.53 -6.21 4.38
C LYS A 13 -2.20 -7.08 3.31
N ASP A 14 -2.88 -6.45 2.36
CA ASP A 14 -3.52 -7.19 1.27
C ASP A 14 -2.50 -8.00 0.45
N ARG A 15 -1.37 -7.39 0.12
CA ARG A 15 -0.29 -8.02 -0.66
C ARG A 15 0.33 -9.22 0.07
N LEU A 16 0.58 -9.09 1.37
CA LEU A 16 1.21 -10.15 2.17
C LEU A 16 0.26 -11.29 2.52
N TYR A 17 -1.02 -10.99 2.78
CA TYR A 17 -1.96 -11.98 3.28
C TYR A 17 -2.89 -12.55 2.20
N SER A 18 -3.17 -11.79 1.13
CA SER A 18 -4.14 -12.19 0.11
C SER A 18 -3.53 -12.62 -1.21
N SER A 19 -2.29 -12.23 -1.52
CA SER A 19 -1.63 -12.65 -2.77
C SER A 19 -1.08 -14.07 -2.68
N ALA A 20 -0.93 -14.72 -3.84
CA ALA A 20 -0.31 -16.03 -3.94
C ALA A 20 1.12 -16.04 -3.39
N PRO A 21 1.57 -17.14 -2.74
CA PRO A 21 2.89 -17.22 -2.10
C PRO A 21 4.05 -16.91 -3.05
N ALA A 22 3.97 -17.38 -4.30
CA ALA A 22 5.00 -17.19 -5.32
C ALA A 22 4.84 -15.87 -6.10
N SER A 23 3.78 -15.07 -5.85
CA SER A 23 3.54 -13.85 -6.62
C SER A 23 4.70 -12.86 -6.47
N ARG A 24 5.06 -12.21 -7.57
CA ARG A 24 6.13 -11.20 -7.60
C ARG A 24 5.86 -10.07 -6.59
N ALA A 25 4.62 -9.62 -6.50
CA ALA A 25 4.23 -8.54 -5.60
C ALA A 25 4.46 -8.89 -4.11
N ARG A 26 4.05 -10.10 -3.68
CA ARG A 26 4.29 -10.59 -2.32
C ARG A 26 5.78 -10.78 -2.05
N ARG A 27 6.52 -11.39 -2.97
CA ARG A 27 7.96 -11.62 -2.84
C ARG A 27 8.74 -10.31 -2.76
N SER A 28 8.40 -9.33 -3.60
CA SER A 28 9.01 -7.99 -3.54
C SER A 28 8.77 -7.30 -2.19
N ALA A 29 7.54 -7.36 -1.66
CA ALA A 29 7.22 -6.81 -0.35
C ALA A 29 8.02 -7.50 0.77
N GLN A 30 8.14 -8.84 0.74
CA GLN A 30 8.93 -9.60 1.70
C GLN A 30 10.42 -9.24 1.64
N THR A 31 10.97 -9.07 0.43
CA THR A 31 12.37 -8.65 0.24
C THR A 31 12.63 -7.27 0.83
N ALA A 32 11.73 -6.31 0.56
CA ALA A 32 11.85 -4.97 1.14
C ALA A 32 11.78 -5.00 2.68
N LEU A 33 10.83 -5.76 3.25
CA LEU A 33 10.73 -5.94 4.71
C LEU A 33 11.96 -6.58 5.32
N TYR A 34 12.58 -7.52 4.63
CA TYR A 34 13.83 -8.14 5.07
C TYR A 34 14.97 -7.12 5.16
N HIS A 35 15.16 -6.29 4.14
CA HIS A 35 16.18 -5.24 4.19
C HIS A 35 15.89 -4.19 5.27
N ILE A 36 14.63 -3.78 5.41
CA ILE A 36 14.21 -2.87 6.50
C ILE A 36 14.51 -3.49 7.87
N LEU A 37 14.23 -4.79 8.05
CA LEU A 37 14.54 -5.49 9.30
C LEU A 37 16.03 -5.43 9.61
N LEU A 38 16.90 -5.76 8.66
CA LEU A 38 18.35 -5.75 8.85
C LEU A 38 18.86 -4.35 9.20
N MET A 39 18.40 -3.32 8.51
CA MET A 39 18.77 -1.92 8.81
C MET A 39 18.32 -1.52 10.22
N LEU A 40 17.07 -1.78 10.58
CA LEU A 40 16.54 -1.45 11.90
C LEU A 40 17.30 -2.15 13.03
N VAL A 41 17.64 -3.43 12.86
CA VAL A 41 18.38 -4.21 13.86
C VAL A 41 19.79 -3.65 14.05
N GLN A 42 20.47 -3.25 12.96
CA GLN A 42 21.77 -2.61 13.02
C GLN A 42 21.73 -1.24 13.71
N ASP A 43 20.76 -0.39 13.33
CA ASP A 43 20.60 0.95 13.91
C ASP A 43 20.24 0.92 15.39
N MET A 44 19.48 -0.09 15.82
CA MET A 44 19.11 -0.27 17.22
C MET A 44 20.23 -0.87 18.08
N ALA A 45 21.15 -1.61 17.49
CA ALA A 45 22.17 -2.37 18.23
C ALA A 45 22.99 -1.52 19.23
N PRO A 46 23.44 -0.31 18.93
CA PRO A 46 24.19 0.52 19.87
C PRO A 46 23.40 0.94 21.12
N VAL A 47 22.07 1.01 21.03
CA VAL A 47 21.19 1.48 22.11
C VAL A 47 20.42 0.35 22.77
N LEU A 48 19.87 -0.56 21.96
CA LEU A 48 19.06 -1.70 22.39
C LEU A 48 19.80 -3.03 22.13
N SER A 49 21.01 -3.11 22.61
CA SER A 49 21.97 -4.19 22.31
C SER A 49 21.41 -5.60 22.46
N PHE A 50 20.75 -5.90 23.56
CA PHE A 50 20.17 -7.22 23.81
C PHE A 50 18.99 -7.53 22.90
N THR A 51 18.09 -6.57 22.73
CA THR A 51 16.92 -6.73 21.84
C THR A 51 17.35 -6.90 20.39
N ALA A 52 18.30 -6.11 19.93
CA ALA A 52 18.83 -6.21 18.57
C ALA A 52 19.50 -7.57 18.32
N GLU A 53 20.30 -8.03 19.26
CA GLU A 53 20.96 -9.35 19.18
C GLU A 53 19.92 -10.49 19.18
N GLU A 54 18.89 -10.39 20.02
CA GLU A 54 17.82 -11.39 20.08
C GLU A 54 17.05 -11.44 18.76
N VAL A 55 16.63 -10.31 18.22
CA VAL A 55 15.96 -10.24 16.91
C VAL A 55 16.86 -10.81 15.81
N PHE A 56 18.15 -10.44 15.80
CA PHE A 56 19.12 -10.93 14.82
C PHE A 56 19.24 -12.45 14.83
N ARG A 57 19.31 -13.08 16.00
CA ARG A 57 19.38 -14.53 16.15
C ARG A 57 18.11 -15.27 15.71
N HIS A 58 16.96 -14.60 15.71
CA HIS A 58 15.68 -15.17 15.26
C HIS A 58 15.46 -15.06 13.76
N ILE A 59 16.38 -14.44 13.00
CA ILE A 59 16.31 -14.45 11.54
C ILE A 59 16.45 -15.91 11.07
N PRO A 60 15.51 -16.42 10.24
CA PRO A 60 15.57 -17.78 9.72
C PRO A 60 16.91 -18.08 9.06
N GLU A 61 17.46 -19.29 9.27
CA GLU A 61 18.78 -19.71 8.79
C GLU A 61 18.97 -19.45 7.29
N ALA A 62 17.95 -19.73 6.48
CA ALA A 62 17.98 -19.50 5.02
C ALA A 62 18.12 -18.03 4.62
N LEU A 63 17.81 -17.08 5.52
CA LEU A 63 17.87 -15.63 5.30
C LEU A 63 18.93 -14.98 6.18
N HIS A 64 19.58 -15.75 7.05
CA HIS A 64 20.54 -15.21 8.00
C HIS A 64 21.80 -14.69 7.27
N PRO A 65 22.27 -13.48 7.55
CA PRO A 65 23.41 -12.88 6.85
C PRO A 65 24.77 -13.53 7.18
N GLY A 66 24.79 -14.60 7.98
CA GLY A 66 26.00 -15.40 8.27
C GLY A 66 26.92 -14.85 9.35
N ALA A 67 26.63 -13.67 9.91
CA ALA A 67 27.38 -13.13 11.03
C ALA A 67 27.00 -13.81 12.35
N LYS A 68 27.95 -13.98 13.27
CA LYS A 68 27.70 -14.63 14.59
C LYS A 68 26.90 -13.74 15.55
N SER A 69 26.84 -12.45 15.31
CA SER A 69 26.20 -11.45 16.16
C SER A 69 25.88 -10.22 15.32
N VAL A 70 24.85 -9.46 15.72
CA VAL A 70 24.51 -8.19 15.09
C VAL A 70 25.70 -7.21 15.11
N PHE A 71 26.54 -7.27 16.12
CA PHE A 71 27.73 -6.42 16.24
C PHE A 71 28.88 -6.82 15.30
N ALA A 72 28.84 -8.03 14.75
CA ALA A 72 29.80 -8.51 13.76
C ALA A 72 29.21 -8.44 12.32
N PHE A 73 27.98 -8.02 12.18
CA PHE A 73 27.33 -7.84 10.89
C PHE A 73 27.77 -6.51 10.26
N GLN A 74 28.23 -6.55 9.02
CA GLN A 74 28.65 -5.34 8.31
C GLN A 74 27.45 -4.45 8.04
N LEU A 75 27.60 -3.14 8.32
CA LEU A 75 26.58 -2.14 8.05
C LEU A 75 26.19 -2.17 6.58
N MET A 76 24.89 -2.12 6.33
CA MET A 76 24.37 -2.01 4.99
C MET A 76 24.60 -0.61 4.47
N ASP A 77 24.96 -0.52 3.19
CA ASP A 77 25.05 0.76 2.50
C ASP A 77 23.63 1.27 2.20
N ALA A 78 23.22 2.31 2.91
CA ALA A 78 21.91 2.92 2.73
C ALA A 78 21.77 3.57 1.34
N ASP A 79 22.87 4.02 0.74
CA ASP A 79 22.84 4.69 -0.57
C ASP A 79 22.38 3.73 -1.69
N ALA A 80 22.58 2.42 -1.50
CA ALA A 80 22.09 1.40 -2.42
C ALA A 80 20.55 1.33 -2.54
N PHE A 81 19.83 1.94 -1.60
CA PHE A 81 18.36 1.95 -1.54
C PHE A 81 17.74 3.33 -1.76
N LEU A 82 18.55 4.35 -2.06
CA LEU A 82 18.01 5.68 -2.32
C LEU A 82 17.24 5.69 -3.66
N LEU A 83 16.11 6.35 -3.64
CA LEU A 83 15.37 6.68 -4.85
C LEU A 83 16.09 7.80 -5.60
N ASP A 84 16.05 7.76 -6.91
CA ASP A 84 16.41 8.93 -7.70
C ASP A 84 15.42 10.09 -7.49
N ASP A 85 15.78 11.28 -7.96
CA ASP A 85 14.97 12.48 -7.75
C ASP A 85 13.60 12.40 -8.43
N ALA A 86 13.49 11.70 -9.55
CA ALA A 86 12.24 11.55 -10.28
C ALA A 86 11.29 10.61 -9.52
N ASP A 87 11.78 9.48 -9.04
CA ASP A 87 10.99 8.54 -8.23
C ASP A 87 10.60 9.13 -6.89
N ARG A 88 11.47 9.91 -6.25
CA ARG A 88 11.15 10.62 -5.01
C ARG A 88 10.01 11.61 -5.23
N LYS A 89 10.07 12.48 -6.24
CA LYS A 89 8.99 13.42 -6.58
C LYS A 89 7.69 12.71 -6.91
N ARG A 90 7.75 11.60 -7.63
CA ARG A 90 6.59 10.75 -7.92
C ARG A 90 5.92 10.28 -6.64
N TRP A 91 6.69 9.72 -5.71
CA TRP A 91 6.15 9.22 -4.44
C TRP A 91 5.63 10.35 -3.54
N GLU A 92 6.26 11.51 -3.53
CA GLU A 92 5.76 12.70 -2.82
C GLU A 92 4.36 13.08 -3.32
N ALA A 93 4.15 13.11 -4.64
CA ALA A 93 2.85 13.39 -5.22
C ALA A 93 1.80 12.32 -4.89
N VAL A 94 2.18 11.04 -4.92
CA VAL A 94 1.31 9.90 -4.55
C VAL A 94 0.89 9.98 -3.09
N LEU A 95 1.81 10.29 -2.18
CA LEU A 95 1.53 10.42 -0.75
C LEU A 95 0.65 11.65 -0.45
N ALA A 96 0.87 12.75 -1.16
CA ALA A 96 0.02 13.93 -1.07
C ALA A 96 -1.41 13.61 -1.56
N ALA A 97 -1.56 12.94 -2.70
CA ALA A 97 -2.86 12.49 -3.19
C ALA A 97 -3.56 11.54 -2.19
N ARG A 98 -2.85 10.59 -1.61
CA ARG A 98 -3.39 9.72 -0.54
C ARG A 98 -3.89 10.52 0.66
N THR A 99 -3.19 11.58 1.03
CA THR A 99 -3.60 12.46 2.13
C THR A 99 -4.95 13.12 1.83
N GLU A 100 -5.16 13.61 0.61
CA GLU A 100 -6.44 14.16 0.19
C GLU A 100 -7.56 13.11 0.14
N VAL A 101 -7.26 11.89 -0.30
CA VAL A 101 -8.21 10.75 -0.23
C VAL A 101 -8.64 10.50 1.22
N THR A 102 -7.68 10.41 2.15
CA THR A 102 -7.99 10.19 3.56
C THR A 102 -8.83 11.33 4.13
N ARG A 103 -8.50 12.58 3.78
CA ARG A 103 -9.27 13.76 4.17
C ARG A 103 -10.71 13.73 3.64
N ALA A 104 -10.91 13.28 2.40
CA ALA A 104 -12.23 13.18 1.78
C ALA A 104 -13.08 12.04 2.37
N ILE A 105 -12.48 10.94 2.83
CA ILE A 105 -13.17 9.80 3.47
C ILE A 105 -13.64 10.16 4.90
N GLU A 106 -12.89 10.97 5.63
CA GLU A 106 -13.11 11.20 7.05
C GLU A 106 -14.51 11.78 7.41
N PRO A 107 -15.10 12.72 6.65
CA PRO A 107 -16.47 13.18 6.89
C PRO A 107 -17.51 12.06 6.76
N LEU A 108 -17.36 11.16 5.79
CA LEU A 108 -18.27 10.04 5.57
C LEU A 108 -18.16 9.02 6.71
N ARG A 109 -16.96 8.82 7.23
CA ARG A 109 -16.72 7.96 8.40
C ARG A 109 -17.34 8.54 9.66
N LYS A 110 -17.19 9.84 9.90
CA LYS A 110 -17.83 10.54 11.03
C LYS A 110 -19.36 10.53 10.96
N ALA A 111 -19.91 10.59 9.74
CA ALA A 111 -21.34 10.49 9.51
C ALA A 111 -21.89 9.05 9.63
N GLY A 112 -21.03 8.04 9.81
CA GLY A 112 -21.41 6.63 9.85
C GLY A 112 -21.84 6.04 8.49
N THR A 113 -21.61 6.76 7.39
CA THR A 113 -21.93 6.29 6.03
C THR A 113 -21.01 5.16 5.58
N VAL A 114 -19.74 5.19 6.02
CA VAL A 114 -18.75 4.14 5.80
C VAL A 114 -18.05 3.81 7.11
N GLY A 115 -17.70 2.54 7.32
CA GLY A 115 -16.99 2.09 8.51
C GLY A 115 -15.47 2.13 8.33
N HIS A 116 -15.02 1.71 7.16
CA HIS A 116 -13.60 1.61 6.80
C HIS A 116 -13.34 2.25 5.43
N ALA A 117 -12.08 2.62 5.17
CA ALA A 117 -11.68 3.11 3.84
C ALA A 117 -11.95 2.06 2.74
N LEU A 118 -11.84 0.78 3.04
CA LEU A 118 -12.23 -0.30 2.11
C LEU A 118 -13.71 -0.35 1.75
N ASP A 119 -14.59 0.36 2.48
CA ASP A 119 -16.00 0.46 2.12
C ASP A 119 -16.25 1.54 1.05
N THR A 120 -15.18 2.15 0.48
CA THR A 120 -15.28 3.28 -0.43
C THR A 120 -14.83 2.98 -1.85
N ALA A 121 -15.48 3.65 -2.80
CA ALA A 121 -15.05 3.90 -4.15
C ALA A 121 -14.60 5.36 -4.27
N VAL A 122 -13.40 5.57 -4.80
CA VAL A 122 -12.79 6.89 -4.93
C VAL A 122 -12.55 7.21 -6.39
N THR A 123 -12.89 8.44 -6.79
CA THR A 123 -12.48 9.00 -8.08
C THR A 123 -11.55 10.18 -7.83
N LEU A 124 -10.37 10.12 -8.42
CA LEU A 124 -9.34 11.15 -8.38
C LEU A 124 -9.39 11.92 -9.71
N TYR A 125 -9.82 13.17 -9.65
CA TYR A 125 -9.80 14.09 -10.78
C TYR A 125 -8.53 14.91 -10.73
N ALA A 126 -7.60 14.67 -11.65
CA ALA A 126 -6.26 15.21 -11.60
C ALA A 126 -5.93 16.08 -12.84
N SER A 127 -5.06 17.09 -12.65
CA SER A 127 -4.44 17.81 -13.76
C SER A 127 -3.63 16.85 -14.65
N PRO A 128 -3.34 17.19 -15.91
CA PRO A 128 -2.68 16.28 -16.85
C PRO A 128 -1.37 15.68 -16.30
N GLU A 129 -0.53 16.49 -15.71
CA GLU A 129 0.77 16.08 -15.16
C GLU A 129 0.60 15.11 -13.98
N LEU A 130 -0.32 15.43 -13.07
CA LEU A 130 -0.61 14.57 -11.92
C LEU A 130 -1.31 13.27 -12.35
N LEU A 131 -2.15 13.33 -13.38
CA LEU A 131 -2.83 12.16 -13.94
C LEU A 131 -1.81 11.16 -14.51
N GLU A 132 -0.77 11.64 -15.19
CA GLU A 132 0.32 10.81 -15.68
C GLU A 132 1.11 10.15 -14.52
N VAL A 133 1.45 10.93 -13.51
CA VAL A 133 2.17 10.44 -12.31
C VAL A 133 1.35 9.36 -11.59
N LEU A 134 0.08 9.61 -11.30
CA LEU A 134 -0.79 8.66 -10.61
C LEU A 134 -1.11 7.43 -11.47
N GLY A 135 -1.31 7.61 -12.76
CA GLY A 135 -1.53 6.53 -13.73
C GLY A 135 -0.33 5.59 -13.84
N GLY A 136 0.89 6.10 -13.73
CA GLY A 136 2.12 5.32 -13.71
C GLY A 136 2.27 4.37 -12.53
N ILE A 137 1.54 4.59 -11.44
CA ILE A 137 1.47 3.67 -10.30
C ILE A 137 0.54 2.46 -10.59
N GLY A 138 -0.40 2.63 -11.52
CA GLY A 138 -1.32 1.58 -11.94
C GLY A 138 -2.22 1.06 -10.81
N THR A 139 -2.44 -0.24 -10.77
CA THR A 139 -3.32 -0.89 -9.79
C THR A 139 -2.85 -0.76 -8.34
N ASP A 140 -1.56 -0.47 -8.11
CA ASP A 140 -1.02 -0.31 -6.77
C ASP A 140 -1.52 0.98 -6.09
N LEU A 141 -1.94 2.00 -6.85
CA LEU A 141 -2.50 3.24 -6.31
C LEU A 141 -3.73 2.98 -5.42
N ARG A 142 -4.60 2.06 -5.81
CA ARG A 142 -5.74 1.62 -5.01
C ARG A 142 -5.30 1.04 -3.66
N ALA A 143 -4.26 0.21 -3.67
CA ALA A 143 -3.69 -0.38 -2.46
C ALA A 143 -3.04 0.69 -1.57
N VAL A 144 -2.34 1.67 -2.15
CA VAL A 144 -1.74 2.81 -1.42
C VAL A 144 -2.83 3.64 -0.72
N CYS A 145 -3.98 3.85 -1.36
CA CYS A 145 -5.12 4.57 -0.76
C CYS A 145 -5.96 3.70 0.20
N ILE A 146 -5.77 2.38 0.20
CA ILE A 146 -6.52 1.38 1.01
C ILE A 146 -8.03 1.49 0.75
N VAL A 147 -8.44 1.59 -0.51
CA VAL A 147 -9.84 1.66 -0.92
C VAL A 147 -10.22 0.45 -1.79
N SER A 148 -11.51 0.13 -1.89
CA SER A 148 -11.95 -0.99 -2.72
C SER A 148 -11.90 -0.69 -4.20
N GLN A 149 -12.29 0.51 -4.59
CA GLN A 149 -12.33 0.94 -5.99
C GLN A 149 -11.65 2.29 -6.12
N LEU A 150 -10.85 2.49 -7.17
CA LEU A 150 -10.19 3.75 -7.46
C LEU A 150 -10.20 4.00 -8.96
N HIS A 151 -10.69 5.18 -9.34
CA HIS A 151 -10.73 5.64 -10.72
C HIS A 151 -9.93 6.93 -10.86
N LEU A 152 -9.25 7.08 -11.99
CA LEU A 152 -8.57 8.30 -12.39
C LEU A 152 -9.37 8.97 -13.50
N ALA A 153 -9.55 10.27 -13.41
CA ALA A 153 -10.24 11.07 -14.41
C ALA A 153 -9.56 12.45 -14.59
N PRO A 154 -9.73 13.10 -15.75
CA PRO A 154 -9.25 14.46 -15.95
C PRO A 154 -9.89 15.43 -14.96
N LEU A 155 -9.13 16.42 -14.49
CA LEU A 155 -9.65 17.46 -13.57
C LEU A 155 -10.82 18.23 -14.17
N ALA A 156 -10.87 18.37 -15.49
CA ALA A 156 -11.96 19.05 -16.20
C ALA A 156 -13.32 18.35 -16.03
N ASP A 157 -13.32 17.05 -15.73
CA ASP A 157 -14.53 16.26 -15.52
C ASP A 157 -15.01 16.28 -14.06
N ALA A 158 -14.28 17.00 -13.19
CA ALA A 158 -14.62 17.07 -11.76
C ALA A 158 -15.95 17.82 -11.56
N PRO A 159 -16.86 17.33 -10.72
CA PRO A 159 -18.02 18.09 -10.24
C PRO A 159 -17.60 19.47 -9.70
N ALA A 160 -18.38 20.51 -10.04
CA ALA A 160 -18.04 21.90 -9.73
C ALA A 160 -18.02 22.23 -8.22
N ASP A 161 -18.68 21.41 -7.42
CA ASP A 161 -18.76 21.53 -5.96
C ASP A 161 -17.59 20.87 -5.21
N LEU A 162 -16.75 20.11 -5.92
CA LEU A 162 -15.59 19.48 -5.27
C LEU A 162 -14.47 20.50 -5.03
N ALA A 163 -13.98 20.50 -3.80
CA ALA A 163 -12.80 21.27 -3.44
C ALA A 163 -11.56 20.72 -4.18
N GLN A 164 -10.74 21.63 -4.71
CA GLN A 164 -9.48 21.29 -5.34
C GLN A 164 -8.33 21.56 -4.37
N ALA A 165 -7.39 20.61 -4.30
CA ALA A 165 -6.15 20.74 -3.55
C ALA A 165 -4.97 20.87 -4.52
N ASP A 166 -3.98 21.66 -4.14
CA ASP A 166 -2.69 21.73 -4.85
C ASP A 166 -1.78 20.59 -4.38
N ILE A 167 -1.30 19.79 -5.33
CA ILE A 167 -0.39 18.69 -5.09
C ILE A 167 1.04 19.11 -5.50
N ALA A 168 1.67 19.87 -4.63
CA ALA A 168 3.03 20.38 -4.83
C ALA A 168 3.30 20.83 -6.29
N GLU A 169 4.42 20.45 -6.88
CA GLU A 169 4.81 20.81 -8.27
C GLU A 169 4.04 20.01 -9.35
N CYS A 170 3.10 19.12 -8.95
CA CYS A 170 2.41 18.20 -9.87
C CYS A 170 1.00 18.66 -10.27
N GLY A 171 0.54 19.82 -9.76
CA GLY A 171 -0.74 20.41 -10.16
C GLY A 171 -1.88 20.17 -9.18
N LYS A 172 -3.12 20.05 -9.67
CA LYS A 172 -4.33 20.04 -8.84
C LYS A 172 -5.02 18.68 -8.80
N LEU A 173 -5.67 18.41 -7.68
CA LEU A 173 -6.46 17.22 -7.42
C LEU A 173 -7.82 17.59 -6.81
N ALA A 174 -8.89 16.99 -7.32
CA ALA A 174 -10.18 16.94 -6.61
C ALA A 174 -10.52 15.45 -6.34
N VAL A 175 -11.14 15.19 -5.20
CA VAL A 175 -11.43 13.82 -4.75
C VAL A 175 -12.92 13.65 -4.52
N SER A 176 -13.52 12.69 -5.21
CA SER A 176 -14.90 12.25 -4.95
C SER A 176 -14.87 10.90 -4.25
N VAL A 177 -15.69 10.74 -3.22
CA VAL A 177 -15.80 9.49 -2.46
C VAL A 177 -17.25 9.04 -2.44
N ALA A 178 -17.48 7.79 -2.82
CA ALA A 178 -18.77 7.12 -2.73
C ALA A 178 -18.62 5.81 -1.96
N LYS A 179 -19.74 5.18 -1.59
CA LYS A 179 -19.74 3.82 -1.08
C LYS A 179 -19.30 2.87 -2.19
N ALA A 180 -18.47 1.88 -1.84
CA ALA A 180 -18.01 0.86 -2.79
C ALA A 180 -19.20 0.05 -3.35
N VAL A 181 -19.09 -0.32 -4.62
CA VAL A 181 -20.09 -1.11 -5.34
C VAL A 181 -19.76 -2.61 -5.21
N GLY A 182 -20.81 -3.44 -5.25
CA GLY A 182 -20.70 -4.88 -5.14
C GLY A 182 -20.73 -5.38 -3.70
N GLU A 183 -20.23 -6.60 -3.49
CA GLU A 183 -20.21 -7.27 -2.19
C GLU A 183 -18.79 -7.45 -1.67
N LYS A 184 -18.66 -7.58 -0.36
CA LYS A 184 -17.37 -7.69 0.34
C LYS A 184 -16.80 -9.09 0.24
N CYS A 185 -15.62 -9.23 -0.35
CA CYS A 185 -14.88 -10.48 -0.38
C CYS A 185 -14.46 -10.91 1.04
N GLU A 186 -14.82 -12.12 1.47
CA GLU A 186 -14.51 -12.63 2.81
C GLU A 186 -13.00 -12.78 3.08
N ARG A 187 -12.19 -12.94 2.03
CA ARG A 187 -10.76 -13.15 2.17
C ARG A 187 -9.93 -11.86 2.18
N CYS A 188 -10.16 -10.95 1.25
CA CYS A 188 -9.36 -9.71 1.13
C CYS A 188 -10.09 -8.45 1.61
N TRP A 189 -11.39 -8.57 1.91
CA TRP A 189 -12.26 -7.50 2.41
C TRP A 189 -12.51 -6.33 1.44
N ILE A 190 -12.07 -6.48 0.20
CA ILE A 190 -12.32 -5.53 -0.88
C ILE A 190 -13.71 -5.81 -1.45
N TYR A 191 -14.45 -4.78 -1.77
CA TYR A 191 -15.73 -4.88 -2.46
C TYR A 191 -15.51 -5.14 -3.94
N SER A 192 -16.28 -6.06 -4.52
CA SER A 192 -16.24 -6.44 -5.92
C SER A 192 -17.64 -6.71 -6.44
N ASP A 193 -17.93 -6.19 -7.62
CA ASP A 193 -19.14 -6.47 -8.39
C ASP A 193 -19.12 -7.86 -9.07
N GLU A 194 -17.94 -8.47 -9.16
CA GLU A 194 -17.74 -9.82 -9.68
C GLU A 194 -17.62 -10.88 -8.58
N LEU A 195 -18.04 -10.58 -7.34
CA LEU A 195 -18.02 -11.56 -6.25
C LEU A 195 -18.86 -12.78 -6.61
N GLY A 196 -18.36 -13.97 -6.31
CA GLY A 196 -19.06 -15.21 -6.59
C GLY A 196 -19.11 -15.62 -8.07
N SER A 197 -18.35 -14.97 -8.94
CA SER A 197 -18.21 -15.38 -10.34
C SER A 197 -17.59 -16.77 -10.50
N ASP A 198 -16.89 -17.27 -9.48
CA ASP A 198 -16.37 -18.63 -9.41
C ASP A 198 -17.31 -19.51 -8.55
N PRO A 199 -17.96 -20.55 -9.15
CA PRO A 199 -18.91 -21.40 -8.40
C PRO A 199 -18.28 -22.18 -7.24
N GLU A 200 -16.98 -22.48 -7.30
CA GLU A 200 -16.26 -23.19 -6.23
C GLU A 200 -15.96 -22.26 -5.05
N HIS A 201 -15.96 -20.94 -5.30
CA HIS A 201 -15.63 -19.91 -4.30
C HIS A 201 -16.65 -18.75 -4.32
N PRO A 202 -17.92 -18.99 -3.99
CA PRO A 202 -19.01 -18.01 -4.17
C PRO A 202 -18.91 -16.76 -3.30
N THR A 203 -18.10 -16.78 -2.24
CA THR A 203 -17.89 -15.63 -1.33
C THR A 203 -16.61 -14.86 -1.62
N LEU A 204 -15.87 -15.25 -2.68
CA LEU A 204 -14.59 -14.65 -3.02
C LEU A 204 -14.66 -13.84 -4.31
N CYS A 205 -13.87 -12.76 -4.36
CA CYS A 205 -13.64 -12.04 -5.61
C CYS A 205 -12.75 -12.87 -6.56
N PRO A 206 -12.75 -12.59 -7.89
CA PRO A 206 -12.02 -13.39 -8.88
C PRO A 206 -10.54 -13.57 -8.55
N ARG A 207 -9.89 -12.51 -8.04
CA ARG A 207 -8.48 -12.55 -7.62
C ARG A 207 -8.25 -13.55 -6.48
N CYS A 208 -9.11 -13.54 -5.47
CA CYS A 208 -8.96 -14.44 -4.33
C CYS A 208 -9.31 -15.89 -4.70
N ALA A 209 -10.31 -16.12 -5.55
CA ALA A 209 -10.64 -17.43 -6.07
C ALA A 209 -9.48 -18.04 -6.86
N ALA A 210 -8.84 -17.25 -7.74
CA ALA A 210 -7.65 -17.69 -8.47
C ALA A 210 -6.50 -18.10 -7.54
N VAL A 211 -6.25 -17.34 -6.48
CA VAL A 211 -5.23 -17.69 -5.47
C VAL A 211 -5.58 -18.97 -4.72
N MET A 212 -6.85 -19.21 -4.40
CA MET A 212 -7.26 -20.44 -3.73
C MET A 212 -7.05 -21.68 -4.62
N LYS A 213 -7.31 -21.56 -5.92
CA LYS A 213 -7.03 -22.63 -6.90
C LYS A 213 -5.53 -22.92 -7.07
N GLU A 214 -4.67 -21.90 -6.93
CA GLU A 214 -3.21 -22.08 -6.95
C GLU A 214 -2.70 -22.79 -5.69
N LEU A 215 -3.43 -22.69 -4.57
CA LEU A 215 -3.05 -23.26 -3.27
C LEU A 215 -3.60 -24.69 -3.04
N ALA A 216 -4.59 -25.12 -3.84
CA ALA A 216 -5.18 -26.45 -3.79
C ALA A 216 -4.30 -27.49 -4.50
#